data_5ad2ee5033e58f57fdbb6ebb385030b7
#
_entry.id   5ad2ee5033e58f57fdbb6ebb385030b7
#
_cell.length_a   1.000
_cell.length_b   1.000
_cell.length_c   1.000
_cell.angle_alpha   90.00
_cell.angle_beta   90.00
_cell.angle_gamma   90.00
#
_symmetry.space_group_name_H-M   'P 1'
#
loop_
_entity.id
_entity.type
_entity.pdbx_description
1 polymer ?
#
loop_
_entity_poly.entity_id
_entity_poly.type
_entity_poly.pdbx_seq_one_letter_code
_entity_poly.pdbx_strand_id
1 'polypeptide(L)'
;MISCLARNLNIALAIAAPLLIPLMLFGGLFLNVDSIPVYFIWIRYISWFNYGNEALIINQWQNVKNITCPPDQIPDMCALTGEDVIEDLSFNKNNLGLDVGLLFVIIIGFRFIGFLLLLLKTKRKAVQQID
;
A
#
# COMPACT_ATOMS: atom_id res chain seq x y z
N MET A 1 -0.66 6.54 14.75
CA MET A 1 -0.67 7.88 14.16
C MET A 1 -2.05 8.54 14.23
N ILE A 2 -3.08 8.01 13.57
CA ILE A 2 -4.46 8.55 13.59
C ILE A 2 -5.00 8.72 15.00
N SER A 3 -4.77 7.75 15.90
CA SER A 3 -5.19 7.82 17.31
C SER A 3 -4.54 8.95 18.10
N CYS A 4 -3.39 9.44 17.68
CA CYS A 4 -2.74 10.60 18.32
C CYS A 4 -3.40 11.92 17.94
N LEU A 5 -3.97 12.00 16.73
CA LEU A 5 -4.67 13.15 16.19
C LEU A 5 -6.12 13.21 16.68
N ALA A 6 -6.76 12.06 16.78
CA ALA A 6 -8.17 11.97 17.16
C ALA A 6 -8.36 12.15 18.68
N ARG A 7 -9.46 12.82 19.04
CA ARG A 7 -9.88 13.04 20.44
C ARG A 7 -10.70 11.85 20.97
N ASN A 8 -11.47 11.21 20.09
CA ASN A 8 -12.33 10.08 20.39
C ASN A 8 -12.15 8.98 19.34
N LEU A 9 -12.50 7.73 19.71
CA LEU A 9 -12.41 6.56 18.83
C LEU A 9 -13.25 6.75 17.56
N ASN A 10 -14.47 7.30 17.68
CA ASN A 10 -15.37 7.51 16.54
C ASN A 10 -14.76 8.48 15.51
N ILE A 11 -14.08 9.54 15.96
CA ILE A 11 -13.38 10.49 15.10
C ILE A 11 -12.18 9.81 14.44
N ALA A 12 -11.45 8.96 15.17
CA ALA A 12 -10.34 8.22 14.60
C ALA A 12 -10.78 7.30 13.45
N LEU A 13 -11.89 6.58 13.63
CA LEU A 13 -12.46 5.71 12.59
C LEU A 13 -13.01 6.50 11.40
N ALA A 14 -13.68 7.63 11.66
CA ALA A 14 -14.21 8.50 10.62
C ALA A 14 -13.11 9.09 9.71
N ILE A 15 -11.91 9.34 10.25
CA ILE A 15 -10.76 9.84 9.50
C ILE A 15 -10.02 8.68 8.82
N ALA A 16 -9.98 7.50 9.46
CA ALA A 16 -9.23 6.36 8.95
C ALA A 16 -9.78 5.85 7.60
N ALA A 17 -11.11 5.74 7.47
CA ALA A 17 -11.73 5.20 6.26
C ALA A 17 -11.43 6.04 5.00
N PRO A 18 -11.69 7.36 4.95
CA PRO A 18 -11.41 8.16 3.76
C PRO A 18 -9.91 8.30 3.46
N LEU A 19 -9.03 7.97 4.41
CA LEU A 19 -7.59 7.98 4.19
C LEU A 19 -7.09 6.64 3.67
N LEU A 20 -7.64 5.51 4.17
CA LEU A 20 -7.20 4.17 3.78
C LEU A 20 -7.73 3.75 2.42
N ILE A 21 -8.97 4.12 2.07
CA ILE A 21 -9.60 3.73 0.81
C ILE A 21 -8.78 4.19 -0.41
N PRO A 22 -8.38 5.45 -0.55
CA PRO A 22 -7.54 5.88 -1.68
C PRO A 22 -6.19 5.18 -1.70
N LEU A 23 -5.54 4.98 -0.55
CA LEU A 23 -4.27 4.27 -0.47
C LEU A 23 -4.38 2.83 -0.96
N MET A 24 -5.51 2.16 -0.68
CA MET A 24 -5.77 0.80 -1.12
C MET A 24 -6.12 0.74 -2.61
N LEU A 25 -6.93 1.68 -3.12
CA LEU A 25 -7.30 1.76 -4.53
C LEU A 25 -6.08 1.99 -5.42
N PHE A 26 -5.27 3.00 -5.08
CA PHE A 26 -4.06 3.36 -5.85
C PHE A 26 -2.83 2.52 -5.49
N GLY A 27 -2.96 1.58 -4.55
CA GLY A 27 -1.92 0.61 -4.20
C GLY A 27 -1.84 -0.61 -5.12
N GLY A 28 -2.49 -0.57 -6.30
CA GLY A 28 -2.44 -1.66 -7.28
C GLY A 28 -3.29 -2.90 -6.92
N LEU A 29 -4.11 -2.83 -5.85
CA LEU A 29 -4.97 -3.94 -5.46
C LEU A 29 -6.21 -4.04 -6.36
N PHE A 30 -6.80 -2.90 -6.73
CA PHE A 30 -8.03 -2.82 -7.54
C PHE A 30 -7.83 -2.20 -8.92
N LEU A 31 -6.79 -1.41 -9.10
CA LEU A 31 -6.48 -0.74 -10.35
C LEU A 31 -5.11 -1.22 -10.84
N ASN A 32 -5.03 -1.55 -12.13
CA ASN A 32 -3.74 -1.77 -12.77
C ASN A 32 -2.93 -0.48 -12.66
N VAL A 33 -1.66 -0.63 -12.34
CA VAL A 33 -0.72 0.46 -12.09
C VAL A 33 -0.64 1.45 -13.25
N ASP A 34 -0.70 0.96 -14.49
CA ASP A 34 -0.62 1.79 -15.70
C ASP A 34 -1.90 2.59 -15.97
N SER A 35 -3.02 2.24 -15.32
CA SER A 35 -4.29 2.95 -15.43
C SER A 35 -4.42 4.13 -14.47
N ILE A 36 -3.41 4.38 -13.61
CA ILE A 36 -3.47 5.45 -12.62
C ILE A 36 -3.20 6.80 -13.27
N PRO A 37 -4.11 7.79 -13.14
CA PRO A 37 -3.87 9.14 -13.64
C PRO A 37 -2.63 9.77 -13.01
N VAL A 38 -1.89 10.56 -13.79
CA VAL A 38 -0.61 11.18 -13.41
C VAL A 38 -0.71 11.97 -12.09
N TYR A 39 -1.88 12.58 -11.82
CA TYR A 39 -2.12 13.37 -10.60
C TYR A 39 -2.12 12.54 -9.32
N PHE A 40 -2.35 11.23 -9.41
CA PHE A 40 -2.44 10.32 -8.26
C PHE A 40 -1.24 9.39 -8.13
N ILE A 41 -0.26 9.47 -9.03
CA ILE A 41 0.93 8.61 -9.00
C ILE A 41 1.70 8.75 -7.68
N TRP A 42 1.76 9.95 -7.09
CA TRP A 42 2.44 10.17 -5.82
C TRP A 42 1.81 9.39 -4.65
N ILE A 43 0.49 9.14 -4.67
CA ILE A 43 -0.21 8.33 -3.65
C ILE A 43 0.29 6.90 -3.68
N ARG A 44 0.57 6.36 -4.86
CA ARG A 44 1.14 5.03 -5.04
C ARG A 44 2.46 4.87 -4.30
N TYR A 45 3.38 5.83 -4.42
CA TYR A 45 4.68 5.77 -3.77
C TYR A 45 4.63 5.87 -2.24
N ILE A 46 3.60 6.48 -1.68
CA ILE A 46 3.38 6.56 -0.23
C ILE A 46 2.60 5.35 0.29
N SER A 47 1.87 4.66 -0.59
CA SER A 47 1.01 3.55 -0.23
C SER A 47 1.83 2.29 0.09
N TRP A 48 1.79 1.86 1.35
CA TRP A 48 2.34 0.55 1.74
C TRP A 48 1.60 -0.61 1.08
N PHE A 49 0.35 -0.40 0.62
CA PHE A 49 -0.41 -1.39 -0.12
C PHE A 49 0.24 -1.72 -1.46
N ASN A 50 0.84 -0.75 -2.16
CA ASN A 50 1.52 -0.98 -3.43
C ASN A 50 2.68 -1.97 -3.25
N TYR A 51 3.58 -1.70 -2.34
CA TYR A 51 4.75 -2.56 -2.08
C TYR A 51 4.36 -3.91 -1.49
N GLY A 52 3.35 -3.93 -0.59
CA GLY A 52 2.85 -5.17 -0.02
C GLY A 52 2.16 -6.06 -1.05
N ASN A 53 1.36 -5.47 -1.95
CA ASN A 53 0.65 -6.19 -3.00
C ASN A 53 1.64 -6.71 -4.06
N GLU A 54 2.59 -5.89 -4.52
CA GLU A 54 3.64 -6.29 -5.45
C GLU A 54 4.45 -7.46 -4.88
N ALA A 55 4.92 -7.36 -3.64
CA ALA A 55 5.68 -8.44 -2.99
C ALA A 55 4.86 -9.74 -2.85
N LEU A 56 3.57 -9.66 -2.52
CA LEU A 56 2.69 -10.83 -2.41
C LEU A 56 2.45 -11.49 -3.76
N ILE A 57 2.17 -10.71 -4.80
CA ILE A 57 1.94 -11.20 -6.16
C ILE A 57 3.20 -11.87 -6.70
N ILE A 58 4.36 -11.23 -6.56
CA ILE A 58 5.62 -11.82 -7.00
C ILE A 58 5.88 -13.13 -6.27
N ASN A 59 5.72 -13.18 -4.93
CA ASN A 59 5.92 -14.39 -4.15
C ASN A 59 4.97 -15.52 -4.55
N GLN A 60 3.72 -15.19 -4.90
CA GLN A 60 2.70 -16.16 -5.29
C GLN A 60 2.96 -16.73 -6.68
N TRP A 61 3.30 -15.88 -7.66
CA TRP A 61 3.28 -16.24 -9.07
C TRP A 61 4.65 -16.54 -9.68
N GLN A 62 5.77 -16.09 -9.10
CA GLN A 62 7.12 -16.24 -9.67
C GLN A 62 7.53 -17.68 -10.00
N ASN A 63 6.94 -18.68 -9.37
CA ASN A 63 7.28 -20.11 -9.58
C ASN A 63 6.20 -20.89 -10.33
N VAL A 64 5.11 -20.25 -10.74
CA VAL A 64 4.01 -20.91 -11.45
C VAL A 64 4.33 -20.96 -12.94
N LYS A 65 4.46 -22.17 -13.49
CA LYS A 65 4.89 -22.38 -14.89
C LYS A 65 3.78 -22.79 -15.84
N ASN A 66 2.69 -23.37 -15.34
CA ASN A 66 1.60 -23.86 -16.16
C ASN A 66 0.26 -23.44 -15.57
N ILE A 67 -0.37 -22.47 -16.20
CA ILE A 67 -1.73 -22.04 -15.86
C ILE A 67 -2.66 -22.66 -16.89
N THR A 68 -3.63 -23.46 -16.42
CA THR A 68 -4.63 -24.06 -17.30
C THR A 68 -5.76 -23.07 -17.53
N CYS A 69 -5.90 -22.63 -18.77
CA CYS A 69 -6.95 -21.71 -19.17
C CYS A 69 -8.26 -22.48 -19.48
N PRO A 70 -9.43 -21.93 -19.11
CA PRO A 70 -10.71 -22.47 -19.55
C PRO A 70 -10.84 -22.38 -21.08
N PRO A 71 -11.46 -23.37 -21.74
CA PRO A 71 -11.57 -23.41 -23.19
C PRO A 71 -12.40 -22.27 -23.81
N ASP A 72 -13.14 -21.53 -22.99
CA ASP A 72 -14.02 -20.44 -23.43
C ASP A 72 -13.34 -19.06 -23.43
N GLN A 73 -12.08 -18.96 -23.00
CA GLN A 73 -11.34 -17.68 -23.03
C GLN A 73 -10.52 -17.53 -24.30
N ILE A 74 -10.46 -16.28 -24.79
CA ILE A 74 -9.64 -15.92 -25.95
C ILE A 74 -8.17 -16.18 -25.61
N PRO A 75 -7.39 -16.88 -26.46
CA PRO A 75 -6.00 -17.24 -26.17
C PRO A 75 -5.09 -16.07 -25.81
N ASP A 76 -5.36 -14.89 -26.37
CA ASP A 76 -4.57 -13.67 -26.12
C ASP A 76 -4.83 -13.01 -24.76
N MET A 77 -5.84 -13.47 -24.03
CA MET A 77 -6.23 -12.93 -22.72
C MET A 77 -5.84 -13.85 -21.56
N CYS A 78 -5.18 -14.95 -21.84
CA CYS A 78 -4.80 -15.92 -20.84
C CYS A 78 -3.31 -15.90 -20.57
N ALA A 79 -2.94 -15.53 -19.35
CA ALA A 79 -1.59 -15.68 -18.87
C ALA A 79 -1.24 -17.17 -18.76
N LEU A 80 -0.26 -17.64 -19.50
CA LEU A 80 0.19 -19.04 -19.51
C LEU A 80 1.18 -19.33 -18.39
N THR A 81 1.88 -18.30 -17.93
CA THR A 81 2.88 -18.39 -16.87
C THR A 81 2.62 -17.37 -15.76
N GLY A 82 3.17 -17.63 -14.58
CA GLY A 82 3.09 -16.66 -13.50
C GLY A 82 3.87 -15.38 -13.79
N GLU A 83 4.87 -15.43 -14.67
CA GLU A 83 5.59 -14.23 -15.13
C GLU A 83 4.66 -13.34 -15.96
N ASP A 84 3.85 -13.91 -16.86
CA ASP A 84 2.86 -13.16 -17.63
C ASP A 84 1.86 -12.44 -16.72
N VAL A 85 1.42 -13.08 -15.62
CA VAL A 85 0.53 -12.46 -14.63
C VAL A 85 1.19 -11.27 -13.93
N ILE A 86 2.48 -11.38 -13.60
CA ILE A 86 3.23 -10.29 -12.94
C ILE A 86 3.40 -9.11 -13.91
N GLU A 87 3.69 -9.36 -15.19
CA GLU A 87 3.82 -8.34 -16.21
C GLU A 87 2.49 -7.67 -16.55
N ASP A 88 1.40 -8.42 -16.64
CA ASP A 88 0.04 -7.89 -16.85
C ASP A 88 -0.39 -6.90 -15.76
N LEU A 89 0.10 -7.09 -14.54
CA LEU A 89 -0.12 -6.19 -13.42
C LEU A 89 0.89 -5.04 -13.35
N SER A 90 1.82 -4.96 -14.33
CA SER A 90 2.89 -3.96 -14.39
C SER A 90 3.84 -3.99 -13.19
N PHE A 91 4.06 -5.20 -12.63
CA PHE A 91 5.02 -5.43 -11.56
C PHE A 91 6.32 -6.06 -12.09
N ASN A 92 7.41 -5.91 -11.35
CA ASN A 92 8.70 -6.44 -11.74
C ASN A 92 9.23 -7.44 -10.70
N LYS A 93 9.43 -8.69 -11.11
CA LYS A 93 9.89 -9.76 -10.21
C LYS A 93 11.19 -9.45 -9.46
N ASN A 94 12.04 -8.58 -10.01
CA ASN A 94 13.31 -8.20 -9.41
C ASN A 94 13.15 -7.23 -8.21
N ASN A 95 11.97 -6.63 -8.05
CA ASN A 95 11.70 -5.63 -7.02
C ASN A 95 11.38 -6.22 -5.64
N LEU A 96 11.15 -7.53 -5.52
CA LEU A 96 10.75 -8.17 -4.26
C LEU A 96 11.59 -7.74 -3.06
N GLY A 97 12.92 -7.72 -3.20
CA GLY A 97 13.82 -7.29 -2.12
C GLY A 97 13.72 -5.81 -1.80
N LEU A 98 13.51 -4.99 -2.83
CA LEU A 98 13.35 -3.54 -2.69
C LEU A 98 12.01 -3.22 -2.01
N ASP A 99 10.93 -3.89 -2.41
CA ASP A 99 9.58 -3.68 -1.85
C ASP A 99 9.53 -4.02 -0.36
N VAL A 100 10.12 -5.16 0.03
CA VAL A 100 10.25 -5.53 1.45
C VAL A 100 11.06 -4.49 2.21
N GLY A 101 12.17 -4.02 1.64
CA GLY A 101 13.00 -2.96 2.24
C GLY A 101 12.23 -1.66 2.42
N LEU A 102 11.49 -1.23 1.41
CA LEU A 102 10.64 -0.02 1.46
C LEU A 102 9.52 -0.15 2.50
N LEU A 103 8.90 -1.33 2.65
CA LEU A 103 7.92 -1.58 3.70
C LEU A 103 8.52 -1.34 5.10
N PHE A 104 9.72 -1.83 5.36
CA PHE A 104 10.41 -1.56 6.63
C PHE A 104 10.66 -0.07 6.85
N VAL A 105 11.12 0.65 5.82
CA VAL A 105 11.36 2.10 5.88
C VAL A 105 10.06 2.84 6.19
N ILE A 106 8.96 2.48 5.53
CA ILE A 106 7.64 3.07 5.76
C ILE A 106 7.16 2.80 7.19
N ILE A 107 7.30 1.58 7.71
CA ILE A 107 6.93 1.23 9.08
C ILE A 107 7.70 2.09 10.08
N ILE A 108 9.01 2.19 9.93
CA ILE A 108 9.87 3.00 10.81
C ILE A 108 9.48 4.48 10.71
N GLY A 109 9.27 4.99 9.51
CA GLY A 109 8.85 6.37 9.25
C GLY A 109 7.52 6.72 9.93
N PHE A 110 6.49 5.86 9.78
CA PHE A 110 5.20 6.07 10.45
C PHE A 110 5.30 5.96 11.98
N ARG A 111 6.15 5.08 12.50
CA ARG A 111 6.43 5.00 13.94
C ARG A 111 7.08 6.27 14.45
N PHE A 112 8.06 6.79 13.74
CA PHE A 112 8.76 8.01 14.10
C PHE A 112 7.83 9.24 14.09
N ILE A 113 7.02 9.39 13.02
CA ILE A 113 6.01 10.47 12.93
C ILE A 113 5.00 10.34 14.08
N GLY A 114 4.52 9.12 14.37
CA GLY A 114 3.61 8.89 15.50
C GLY A 114 4.22 9.31 16.84
N PHE A 115 5.48 9.02 17.05
CA PHE A 115 6.22 9.44 18.25
C PHE A 115 6.35 10.96 18.36
N LEU A 116 6.71 11.63 17.27
CA LEU A 116 6.78 13.10 17.24
C LEU A 116 5.43 13.75 17.55
N LEU A 117 4.34 13.24 16.99
CA LEU A 117 2.98 13.74 17.28
C LEU A 117 2.60 13.56 18.74
N LEU A 118 2.98 12.46 19.37
CA LEU A 118 2.77 12.25 20.81
C LEU A 118 3.56 13.25 21.64
N LEU A 119 4.83 13.47 21.34
CA LEU A 119 5.65 14.45 22.03
C LEU A 119 5.06 15.87 21.96
N LEU A 120 4.62 16.27 20.76
CA LEU A 120 3.98 17.58 20.56
C LEU A 120 2.69 17.71 21.35
N LYS A 121 1.86 16.66 21.38
CA LYS A 121 0.59 16.63 22.13
C LYS A 121 0.82 16.72 23.64
N THR A 122 1.85 16.01 24.14
CA THR A 122 2.20 16.02 25.56
C THR A 122 2.72 17.38 25.99
N LYS A 123 3.61 18.02 25.20
CA LYS A 123 4.11 19.37 25.48
C LYS A 123 2.97 20.41 25.51
N ARG A 124 2.01 20.33 24.58
CA ARG A 124 0.85 21.26 24.56
C ARG A 124 -0.02 21.10 25.80
N LYS A 125 -0.26 19.87 26.27
CA LYS A 125 -1.03 19.63 27.50
C LYS A 125 -0.30 20.13 28.74
N ALA A 126 1.01 19.97 28.83
CA ALA A 126 1.79 20.47 29.97
C ALA A 126 1.73 22.01 30.08
N VAL A 127 1.76 22.73 28.96
CA VAL A 127 1.63 24.19 28.93
C VAL A 127 0.25 24.64 29.39
N GLN A 128 -0.83 23.97 28.99
CA GLN A 128 -2.20 24.30 29.36
C GLN A 128 -2.54 24.03 30.86
N GLN A 129 -1.71 23.27 31.56
CA GLN A 129 -1.89 23.01 33.01
C GLN A 129 -1.17 24.03 33.89
N ILE A 130 -0.35 24.91 33.34
CA ILE A 130 0.45 25.90 34.05
C ILE A 130 -0.25 27.28 34.03
N ASP A 131 -1.17 27.51 33.08
CA ASP A 131 -2.06 28.69 33.01
C ASP A 131 -3.38 28.40 33.75
#